data_337c4ab84eef08106ad14a35aeccc61e
#
_entry.id   337c4ab84eef08106ad14a35aeccc61e
#
_cell.length_a   1.000
_cell.length_b   1.000
_cell.length_c   1.000
_cell.angle_alpha   90.00
_cell.angle_beta   90.00
_cell.angle_gamma   90.00
#
_symmetry.space_group_name_H-M   'P 1'
#
loop_
_entity.id
_entity.type
_entity.pdbx_description
1 polymer ?
#
loop_
_entity_poly.entity_id
_entity_poly.type
_entity_poly.pdbx_seq_one_letter_code
_entity_poly.pdbx_strand_id
1 'polypeptide(L)'
;MKNKSVGRVILNTIKEKWMLTAGIAITVVGAIVMALFPPLILAKIIDTVASGTMPTFYMVLMYFGFLLVTGFMESARETFLTVFGQKITHSLRSALMYKYSCLTTSCLISQEPGTVVSRFVGDADTVENLFTSGIVSMFADACKIISIVAVIWFKNKGLAIVLLVILPFLFVFTRIIQKNMLAAQIENRRAVGRASGHVPETLHNIRTIHTLGKENYMAERYDEYICESYAAVEKTNFYDAVYSPVILTLNAIVVAVVMLFSASGNQTVLAFFGMSAGTAVAVINLSLIHISEPTR
;
A
#
# COMPACT_ATOMS: atom_id res chain seq x y z
N MET A 1 10.48 3.59 37.19
CA MET A 1 9.62 4.09 36.08
C MET A 1 9.19 2.92 35.21
N LYS A 2 7.88 2.74 34.95
CA LYS A 2 7.36 1.60 34.18
C LYS A 2 7.92 1.58 32.75
N ASN A 3 8.45 0.45 32.35
CA ASN A 3 8.94 0.20 30.99
C ASN A 3 7.80 0.49 29.99
N LYS A 4 7.81 1.66 29.35
CA LYS A 4 6.82 2.01 28.34
C LYS A 4 7.17 1.22 27.08
N SER A 5 6.43 0.17 26.77
CA SER A 5 6.51 -0.52 25.48
C SER A 5 6.15 0.45 24.35
N VAL A 6 6.71 0.26 23.15
CA VAL A 6 6.43 1.07 21.94
C VAL A 6 4.91 1.30 21.76
N GLY A 7 4.10 0.25 21.92
CA GLY A 7 2.65 0.37 21.83
C GLY A 7 2.03 1.34 22.84
N ARG A 8 2.61 1.45 24.03
CA ARG A 8 2.09 2.41 25.04
C ARG A 8 2.45 3.85 24.69
N VAL A 9 3.60 4.10 24.05
CA VAL A 9 3.97 5.43 23.55
C VAL A 9 2.97 5.85 22.47
N ILE A 10 2.68 4.96 21.54
CA ILE A 10 1.72 5.20 20.45
C ILE A 10 0.31 5.46 21.00
N LEU A 11 -0.18 4.60 21.90
CA LEU A 11 -1.50 4.80 22.53
C LEU A 11 -1.60 6.13 23.29
N ASN A 12 -0.53 6.56 23.95
CA ASN A 12 -0.50 7.85 24.61
C ASN A 12 -0.54 9.01 23.58
N THR A 13 0.20 8.89 22.46
CA THR A 13 0.18 9.87 21.37
C THR A 13 -1.22 9.99 20.75
N ILE A 14 -1.91 8.85 20.54
CA ILE A 14 -3.30 8.80 20.06
C ILE A 14 -4.23 9.57 21.02
N LYS A 15 -4.11 9.31 22.32
CA LYS A 15 -4.94 9.99 23.34
C LYS A 15 -4.64 11.47 23.47
N GLU A 16 -3.37 11.84 23.45
CA GLU A 16 -2.93 13.23 23.56
C GLU A 16 -3.35 14.08 22.36
N LYS A 17 -3.32 13.49 21.16
CA LYS A 17 -3.66 14.15 19.89
C LYS A 17 -5.01 13.66 19.35
N TRP A 18 -6.03 13.58 20.24
CA TRP A 18 -7.34 13.04 19.90
C TRP A 18 -8.03 13.78 18.73
N MET A 19 -7.78 15.11 18.58
CA MET A 19 -8.31 15.89 17.44
C MET A 19 -7.75 15.42 16.11
N LEU A 20 -6.43 15.10 16.04
CA LEU A 20 -5.82 14.52 14.82
C LEU A 20 -6.38 13.13 14.53
N THR A 21 -6.53 12.30 15.56
CA THR A 21 -7.09 10.95 15.43
C THR A 21 -8.55 10.99 14.96
N ALA A 22 -9.35 11.93 15.51
CA ALA A 22 -10.71 12.16 15.04
C ALA A 22 -10.73 12.69 13.59
N GLY A 23 -9.82 13.60 13.24
CA GLY A 23 -9.64 14.08 11.88
C GLY A 23 -9.32 12.96 10.88
N ILE A 24 -8.43 12.03 11.23
CA ILE A 24 -8.15 10.84 10.43
C ILE A 24 -9.40 9.99 10.26
N ALA A 25 -10.12 9.69 11.33
CA ALA A 25 -11.34 8.88 11.25
C ALA A 25 -12.40 9.53 10.33
N ILE A 26 -12.61 10.83 10.45
CA ILE A 26 -13.57 11.59 9.63
C ILE A 26 -13.13 11.60 8.16
N THR A 27 -11.86 11.86 7.89
CA THR A 27 -11.35 11.91 6.51
C THR A 27 -11.31 10.53 5.86
N VAL A 28 -10.99 9.46 6.60
CA VAL A 28 -11.06 8.08 6.11
C VAL A 28 -12.50 7.71 5.75
N VAL A 29 -13.45 7.93 6.65
CA VAL A 29 -14.87 7.66 6.36
C VAL A 29 -15.37 8.53 5.21
N GLY A 30 -15.03 9.81 5.21
CA GLY A 30 -15.39 10.75 4.14
C GLY A 30 -14.84 10.32 2.78
N ALA A 31 -13.58 9.93 2.71
CA ALA A 31 -12.94 9.44 1.47
C ALA A 31 -13.64 8.16 0.94
N ILE A 32 -13.94 7.20 1.83
CA ILE A 32 -14.65 5.97 1.47
C ILE A 32 -16.03 6.27 0.88
N VAL A 33 -16.80 7.10 1.58
CA VAL A 33 -18.17 7.45 1.13
C VAL A 33 -18.14 8.23 -0.17
N MET A 34 -17.26 9.24 -0.28
CA MET A 34 -17.17 10.08 -1.49
C MET A 34 -16.66 9.30 -2.71
N ALA A 35 -15.79 8.32 -2.53
CA ALA A 35 -15.29 7.47 -3.62
C ALA A 35 -16.39 6.62 -4.30
N LEU A 36 -17.53 6.39 -3.66
CA LEU A 36 -18.64 5.63 -4.23
C LEU A 36 -19.48 6.45 -5.22
N PHE A 37 -19.52 7.79 -5.09
CA PHE A 37 -20.40 8.63 -5.90
C PHE A 37 -19.97 8.76 -7.38
N PRO A 38 -18.70 9.02 -7.73
CA PRO A 38 -18.30 9.18 -9.12
C PRO A 38 -18.67 8.00 -10.03
N PRO A 39 -18.39 6.72 -9.67
CA PRO A 39 -18.78 5.58 -10.48
C PRO A 39 -20.31 5.45 -10.64
N LEU A 40 -21.09 5.77 -9.61
CA LEU A 40 -22.54 5.71 -9.66
C LEU A 40 -23.16 6.78 -10.57
N ILE A 41 -22.59 7.99 -10.57
CA ILE A 41 -23.02 9.07 -11.46
C ILE A 41 -22.61 8.76 -12.89
N LEU A 42 -21.38 8.26 -13.10
CA LEU A 42 -20.90 7.83 -14.41
C LEU A 42 -21.81 6.75 -15.01
N ALA A 43 -22.24 5.76 -14.20
CA ALA A 43 -23.21 4.76 -14.62
C ALA A 43 -24.48 5.39 -15.15
N LYS A 44 -25.03 6.36 -14.43
CA LYS A 44 -26.26 7.05 -14.82
C LYS A 44 -26.09 7.87 -16.10
N ILE A 45 -24.96 8.51 -16.29
CA ILE A 45 -24.62 9.24 -17.53
C ILE A 45 -24.59 8.28 -18.72
N ILE A 46 -23.91 7.13 -18.57
CA ILE A 46 -23.78 6.12 -19.63
C ILE A 46 -25.14 5.51 -19.97
N ASP A 47 -26.00 5.21 -18.99
CA ASP A 47 -27.33 4.69 -19.22
C ASP A 47 -28.20 5.71 -19.97
N THR A 48 -28.04 7.01 -19.67
CA THR A 48 -28.74 8.09 -20.39
C THR A 48 -28.31 8.15 -21.85
N VAL A 49 -26.98 8.05 -22.11
CA VAL A 49 -26.45 8.02 -23.49
C VAL A 49 -26.90 6.75 -24.23
N ALA A 50 -26.86 5.61 -23.58
CA ALA A 50 -27.29 4.32 -24.15
C ALA A 50 -28.78 4.28 -24.50
N SER A 51 -29.62 5.05 -23.78
CA SER A 51 -31.03 5.24 -24.11
C SER A 51 -31.31 6.22 -25.26
N GLY A 52 -30.26 6.75 -25.89
CA GLY A 52 -30.38 7.71 -27.00
C GLY A 52 -30.68 9.14 -26.58
N THR A 53 -30.65 9.43 -25.27
CA THR A 53 -30.88 10.78 -24.74
C THR A 53 -29.57 11.46 -24.38
N MET A 54 -29.46 12.77 -24.62
CA MET A 54 -28.26 13.50 -24.22
C MET A 54 -28.21 13.72 -22.72
N PRO A 55 -27.07 13.46 -22.07
CA PRO A 55 -26.91 13.73 -20.64
C PRO A 55 -27.02 15.24 -20.38
N THR A 56 -27.79 15.60 -19.37
CA THR A 56 -27.94 17.00 -18.96
C THR A 56 -26.56 17.55 -18.50
N PHE A 57 -26.24 18.79 -18.92
CA PHE A 57 -25.01 19.48 -18.49
C PHE A 57 -24.81 19.43 -16.97
N TYR A 58 -25.87 19.49 -16.19
CA TYR A 58 -25.83 19.35 -14.73
C TYR A 58 -25.29 17.99 -14.27
N MET A 59 -25.60 16.87 -14.93
CA MET A 59 -25.06 15.54 -14.57
C MET A 59 -23.56 15.48 -14.76
N VAL A 60 -23.06 16.09 -15.85
CA VAL A 60 -21.62 16.15 -16.14
C VAL A 60 -20.92 17.03 -15.10
N LEU A 61 -21.49 18.19 -14.79
CA LEU A 61 -20.94 19.08 -13.76
C LEU A 61 -20.93 18.41 -12.37
N MET A 62 -22.00 17.67 -12.04
CA MET A 62 -22.09 16.92 -10.79
C MET A 62 -21.03 15.80 -10.70
N TYR A 63 -20.75 15.11 -11.80
CA TYR A 63 -19.67 14.10 -11.88
C TYR A 63 -18.31 14.72 -11.58
N PHE A 64 -17.96 15.82 -12.25
CA PHE A 64 -16.70 16.53 -11.98
C PHE A 64 -16.63 17.09 -10.56
N GLY A 65 -17.73 17.62 -10.04
CA GLY A 65 -17.82 18.10 -8.67
C GLY A 65 -17.51 17.01 -7.64
N PHE A 66 -18.10 15.83 -7.80
CA PHE A 66 -17.80 14.70 -6.90
C PHE A 66 -16.38 14.16 -7.08
N LEU A 67 -15.81 14.17 -8.31
CA LEU A 67 -14.40 13.84 -8.51
C LEU A 67 -13.47 14.77 -7.75
N LEU A 68 -13.71 16.08 -7.80
CA LEU A 68 -12.93 17.08 -7.07
C LEU A 68 -13.05 16.88 -5.55
N VAL A 69 -14.27 16.66 -5.05
CA VAL A 69 -14.50 16.42 -3.62
C VAL A 69 -13.81 15.12 -3.16
N THR A 70 -13.88 14.07 -3.96
CA THR A 70 -13.20 12.79 -3.67
C THR A 70 -11.69 12.99 -3.59
N GLY A 71 -11.09 13.68 -4.58
CA GLY A 71 -9.67 13.99 -4.59
C GLY A 71 -9.24 14.84 -3.39
N PHE A 72 -10.07 15.82 -3.02
CA PHE A 72 -9.81 16.64 -1.83
C PHE A 72 -9.87 15.82 -0.54
N MET A 73 -10.86 14.94 -0.39
CA MET A 73 -10.97 14.06 0.78
C MET A 73 -9.79 13.09 0.88
N GLU A 74 -9.34 12.53 -0.25
CA GLU A 74 -8.18 11.65 -0.30
C GLU A 74 -6.88 12.41 0.09
N SER A 75 -6.67 13.61 -0.46
CA SER A 75 -5.52 14.45 -0.10
C SER A 75 -5.57 14.88 1.36
N ALA A 76 -6.74 15.19 1.89
CA ALA A 76 -6.92 15.50 3.31
C ALA A 76 -6.57 14.30 4.19
N ARG A 77 -7.05 13.09 3.84
CA ARG A 77 -6.71 11.84 4.52
C ARG A 77 -5.20 11.64 4.59
N GLU A 78 -4.52 11.74 3.44
CA GLU A 78 -3.07 11.56 3.35
C GLU A 78 -2.32 12.59 4.20
N THR A 79 -2.75 13.85 4.16
CA THR A 79 -2.15 14.92 4.97
C THR A 79 -2.29 14.63 6.47
N PHE A 80 -3.48 14.24 6.94
CA PHE A 80 -3.69 13.91 8.35
C PHE A 80 -2.87 12.69 8.77
N LEU A 81 -2.78 11.66 7.93
CA LEU A 81 -1.96 10.47 8.19
C LEU A 81 -0.48 10.83 8.30
N THR A 82 0.05 11.63 7.37
CA THR A 82 1.44 12.07 7.37
C THR A 82 1.76 12.89 8.62
N VAL A 83 0.92 13.88 8.97
CA VAL A 83 1.10 14.68 10.18
C VAL A 83 1.06 13.80 11.44
N PHE A 84 0.16 12.84 11.48
CA PHE A 84 0.05 11.89 12.60
C PHE A 84 1.30 10.99 12.70
N GLY A 85 1.79 10.47 11.57
CA GLY A 85 3.03 9.69 11.48
C GLY A 85 4.21 10.46 12.05
N GLN A 86 4.39 11.72 11.63
CA GLN A 86 5.44 12.60 12.15
C GLN A 86 5.33 12.81 13.67
N LYS A 87 4.11 12.89 14.22
CA LYS A 87 3.92 12.98 15.68
C LYS A 87 4.28 11.68 16.39
N ILE A 88 3.99 10.52 15.81
CA ILE A 88 4.43 9.21 16.34
C ILE A 88 5.96 9.15 16.36
N THR A 89 6.61 9.45 15.23
CA THR A 89 8.07 9.45 15.10
C THR A 89 8.73 10.39 16.12
N HIS A 90 8.23 11.60 16.25
CA HIS A 90 8.70 12.54 17.26
C HIS A 90 8.58 11.98 18.69
N SER A 91 7.42 11.41 19.04
CA SER A 91 7.18 10.84 20.37
C SER A 91 8.09 9.63 20.64
N LEU A 92 8.32 8.80 19.62
CA LEU A 92 9.21 7.64 19.70
C LEU A 92 10.67 8.06 19.89
N ARG A 93 11.15 9.00 19.05
CA ARG A 93 12.54 9.52 19.15
C ARG A 93 12.79 10.18 20.49
N SER A 94 11.85 10.97 21.00
CA SER A 94 11.93 11.58 22.32
C SER A 94 11.96 10.55 23.44
N ALA A 95 11.12 9.52 23.37
CA ALA A 95 11.08 8.43 24.36
C ALA A 95 12.37 7.57 24.31
N LEU A 96 12.91 7.33 23.11
CA LEU A 96 14.20 6.64 22.92
C LEU A 96 15.33 7.47 23.53
N MET A 97 15.41 8.77 23.23
CA MET A 97 16.47 9.63 23.77
C MET A 97 16.43 9.69 25.29
N TYR A 98 15.24 9.89 25.87
CA TYR A 98 15.10 9.84 27.32
C TYR A 98 15.56 8.51 27.92
N LYS A 99 15.18 7.40 27.30
CA LYS A 99 15.59 6.06 27.76
C LYS A 99 17.10 5.85 27.62
N TYR A 100 17.66 6.34 26.51
CA TYR A 100 19.09 6.27 26.25
C TYR A 100 19.92 7.06 27.28
N SER A 101 19.46 8.26 27.63
CA SER A 101 20.08 9.09 28.68
C SER A 101 20.05 8.47 30.08
N CYS A 102 19.16 7.50 30.32
CA CYS A 102 19.04 6.78 31.60
C CYS A 102 19.82 5.45 31.61
N LEU A 103 20.54 5.07 30.53
CA LEU A 103 21.35 3.86 30.50
C LEU A 103 22.66 4.04 31.29
N THR A 104 23.15 2.94 31.84
CA THR A 104 24.46 2.91 32.50
C THR A 104 25.60 3.01 31.50
N THR A 105 26.72 3.59 31.90
CA THR A 105 27.90 3.77 31.03
C THR A 105 28.38 2.47 30.43
N SER A 106 28.35 1.38 31.20
CA SER A 106 28.73 0.04 30.69
C SER A 106 27.86 -0.45 29.55
N CYS A 107 26.53 -0.16 29.59
CA CYS A 107 25.62 -0.50 28.55
C CYS A 107 25.80 0.38 27.29
N LEU A 108 26.22 1.63 27.48
CA LEU A 108 26.50 2.57 26.38
C LEU A 108 27.76 2.17 25.60
N ILE A 109 28.81 1.79 26.31
CA ILE A 109 30.11 1.40 25.70
C ILE A 109 29.98 0.08 24.94
N SER A 110 29.08 -0.82 25.37
CA SER A 110 28.88 -2.12 24.70
C SER A 110 28.09 -2.04 23.40
N GLN A 111 27.50 -0.88 23.06
CA GLN A 111 26.71 -0.72 21.83
C GLN A 111 27.53 0.01 20.76
N GLU A 112 27.50 -0.51 19.55
CA GLU A 112 28.06 0.17 18.39
C GLU A 112 27.30 1.47 18.07
N PRO A 113 28.01 2.61 17.93
CA PRO A 113 27.36 3.90 17.65
C PRO A 113 26.43 3.87 16.42
N GLY A 114 26.83 3.15 15.36
CA GLY A 114 26.04 2.99 14.14
C GLY A 114 24.69 2.29 14.38
N THR A 115 24.67 1.26 15.23
CA THR A 115 23.45 0.55 15.61
C THR A 115 22.48 1.46 16.38
N VAL A 116 23.03 2.32 17.25
CA VAL A 116 22.22 3.29 18.01
C VAL A 116 21.59 4.31 17.06
N VAL A 117 22.38 4.90 16.16
CA VAL A 117 21.88 5.85 15.15
C VAL A 117 20.80 5.21 14.27
N SER A 118 21.00 3.97 13.83
CA SER A 118 20.00 3.23 13.04
C SER A 118 18.67 3.09 13.77
N ARG A 119 18.65 2.88 15.07
CA ARG A 119 17.41 2.81 15.87
C ARG A 119 16.68 4.15 15.94
N PHE A 120 17.43 5.25 16.06
CA PHE A 120 16.84 6.59 16.13
C PHE A 120 16.24 7.05 14.80
N VAL A 121 16.86 6.67 13.69
CA VAL A 121 16.43 7.07 12.34
C VAL A 121 15.60 5.96 11.70
N GLY A 122 16.21 4.82 11.38
CA GLY A 122 15.58 3.78 10.58
C GLY A 122 14.43 3.04 11.27
N ASP A 123 14.63 2.61 12.52
CA ASP A 123 13.58 1.85 13.22
C ASP A 123 12.37 2.74 13.57
N ALA A 124 12.60 4.01 13.93
CA ALA A 124 11.52 4.95 14.22
C ALA A 124 10.67 5.22 12.98
N ASP A 125 11.30 5.43 11.81
CA ASP A 125 10.61 5.63 10.54
C ASP A 125 9.89 4.36 10.05
N THR A 126 10.46 3.19 10.31
CA THR A 126 9.81 1.89 10.02
C THR A 126 8.52 1.73 10.84
N VAL A 127 8.53 2.13 12.11
CA VAL A 127 7.31 2.11 12.95
C VAL A 127 6.28 3.12 12.45
N GLU A 128 6.69 4.32 12.04
CA GLU A 128 5.81 5.30 11.43
C GLU A 128 5.10 4.74 10.20
N ASN A 129 5.87 4.21 9.25
CA ASN A 129 5.35 3.63 8.02
C ASN A 129 4.40 2.45 8.28
N LEU A 130 4.68 1.62 9.29
CA LEU A 130 3.79 0.54 9.68
C LEU A 130 2.41 1.05 10.13
N PHE A 131 2.37 2.16 10.85
CA PHE A 131 1.10 2.71 11.34
C PHE A 131 0.37 3.52 10.29
N THR A 132 1.05 4.34 9.51
CA THR A 132 0.45 5.22 8.50
C THR A 132 0.06 4.45 7.24
N SER A 133 1.00 4.01 6.46
CA SER A 133 0.76 3.28 5.20
C SER A 133 0.43 1.80 5.40
N GLY A 134 0.79 1.20 6.55
CA GLY A 134 0.43 -0.18 6.87
C GLY A 134 -0.99 -0.28 7.45
N ILE A 135 -1.11 -0.16 8.77
CA ILE A 135 -2.34 -0.53 9.51
C ILE A 135 -3.54 0.34 9.10
N VAL A 136 -3.38 1.67 9.08
CA VAL A 136 -4.51 2.59 8.83
C VAL A 136 -4.98 2.50 7.39
N SER A 137 -4.04 2.46 6.43
CA SER A 137 -4.39 2.31 5.01
C SER A 137 -5.04 0.96 4.72
N MET A 138 -4.48 -0.15 5.22
CA MET A 138 -5.10 -1.48 5.05
C MET A 138 -6.52 -1.55 5.62
N PHE A 139 -6.77 -0.92 6.78
CA PHE A 139 -8.10 -0.86 7.34
C PHE A 139 -9.06 -0.02 6.48
N ALA A 140 -8.60 1.12 5.98
CA ALA A 140 -9.38 1.96 5.07
C ALA A 140 -9.72 1.23 3.77
N ASP A 141 -8.75 0.53 3.17
CA ASP A 141 -8.95 -0.25 1.95
C ASP A 141 -9.92 -1.42 2.16
N ALA A 142 -9.80 -2.13 3.30
CA ALA A 142 -10.77 -3.18 3.66
C ALA A 142 -12.19 -2.63 3.79
N CYS A 143 -12.37 -1.49 4.45
CA CYS A 143 -13.67 -0.82 4.56
C CYS A 143 -14.20 -0.37 3.19
N LYS A 144 -13.33 0.12 2.31
CA LYS A 144 -13.66 0.52 0.93
C LYS A 144 -14.15 -0.69 0.13
N ILE A 145 -13.46 -1.83 0.19
CA ILE A 145 -13.89 -3.09 -0.46
C ILE A 145 -15.27 -3.52 0.04
N ILE A 146 -15.48 -3.55 1.35
CA ILE A 146 -16.76 -3.93 1.96
C ILE A 146 -17.88 -2.99 1.47
N SER A 147 -17.62 -1.68 1.44
CA SER A 147 -18.59 -0.68 0.99
C SER A 147 -18.96 -0.88 -0.49
N ILE A 148 -18.01 -1.18 -1.35
CA ILE A 148 -18.23 -1.44 -2.77
C ILE A 148 -19.05 -2.71 -2.97
N VAL A 149 -18.69 -3.80 -2.30
CA VAL A 149 -19.45 -5.06 -2.34
C VAL A 149 -20.88 -4.84 -1.87
N ALA A 150 -21.08 -4.07 -0.80
CA ALA A 150 -22.41 -3.73 -0.30
C ALA A 150 -23.22 -2.93 -1.34
N VAL A 151 -22.65 -1.90 -1.95
CA VAL A 151 -23.33 -1.09 -3.00
C VAL A 151 -23.70 -1.96 -4.19
N ILE A 152 -22.79 -2.82 -4.66
CA ILE A 152 -23.07 -3.72 -5.78
C ILE A 152 -24.15 -4.73 -5.40
N TRP A 153 -24.14 -5.27 -4.16
CA TRP A 153 -25.18 -6.18 -3.68
C TRP A 153 -26.58 -5.58 -3.72
N PHE A 154 -26.73 -4.32 -3.30
CA PHE A 154 -28.01 -3.61 -3.35
C PHE A 154 -28.43 -3.25 -4.77
N LYS A 155 -27.48 -3.02 -5.68
CA LYS A 155 -27.79 -2.70 -7.09
C LYS A 155 -28.04 -3.95 -7.92
N ASN A 156 -27.25 -4.99 -7.72
CA ASN A 156 -27.27 -6.19 -8.55
C ASN A 156 -26.69 -7.41 -7.84
N LYS A 157 -27.58 -8.31 -7.39
CA LYS A 157 -27.20 -9.52 -6.64
C LYS A 157 -26.33 -10.47 -7.47
N GLY A 158 -26.59 -10.60 -8.79
CA GLY A 158 -25.82 -11.49 -9.65
C GLY A 158 -24.36 -11.07 -9.75
N LEU A 159 -24.11 -9.78 -10.02
CA LEU A 159 -22.76 -9.24 -10.07
C LEU A 159 -22.04 -9.31 -8.73
N ALA A 160 -22.76 -9.07 -7.63
CA ALA A 160 -22.19 -9.20 -6.29
C ALA A 160 -21.71 -10.63 -6.01
N ILE A 161 -22.47 -11.65 -6.43
CA ILE A 161 -22.06 -13.06 -6.28
C ILE A 161 -20.83 -13.36 -7.11
N VAL A 162 -20.76 -12.93 -8.37
CA VAL A 162 -19.57 -13.11 -9.22
C VAL A 162 -18.35 -12.46 -8.58
N LEU A 163 -18.48 -11.22 -8.11
CA LEU A 163 -17.40 -10.51 -7.43
C LEU A 163 -16.95 -11.25 -6.16
N LEU A 164 -17.91 -11.76 -5.39
CA LEU A 164 -17.67 -12.49 -4.14
C LEU A 164 -16.95 -13.84 -4.36
N VAL A 165 -17.12 -14.45 -5.54
CA VAL A 165 -16.39 -15.66 -5.96
C VAL A 165 -14.99 -15.31 -6.47
N ILE A 166 -14.84 -14.21 -7.19
CA ILE A 166 -13.55 -13.79 -7.77
C ILE A 166 -12.61 -13.24 -6.68
N LEU A 167 -13.12 -12.50 -5.68
CA LEU A 167 -12.32 -11.92 -4.60
C LEU A 167 -11.44 -12.94 -3.85
N PRO A 168 -11.94 -14.08 -3.34
CA PRO A 168 -11.10 -15.06 -2.66
C PRO A 168 -10.08 -15.70 -3.60
N PHE A 169 -10.42 -15.89 -4.89
CA PHE A 169 -9.45 -16.40 -5.87
C PHE A 169 -8.30 -15.40 -6.07
N LEU A 170 -8.61 -14.12 -6.25
CA LEU A 170 -7.61 -13.05 -6.33
C LEU A 170 -6.76 -12.97 -5.06
N PHE A 171 -7.39 -13.08 -3.88
CA PHE A 171 -6.69 -13.04 -2.60
C PHE A 171 -5.68 -14.19 -2.48
N VAL A 172 -6.08 -15.41 -2.78
CA VAL A 172 -5.18 -16.59 -2.72
C VAL A 172 -4.03 -16.44 -3.71
N PHE A 173 -4.33 -16.03 -4.95
CA PHE A 173 -3.34 -15.83 -6.00
C PHE A 173 -2.31 -14.75 -5.60
N THR A 174 -2.79 -13.58 -5.17
CA THR A 174 -1.94 -12.49 -4.69
C THR A 174 -1.08 -12.94 -3.50
N ARG A 175 -1.66 -13.71 -2.58
CA ARG A 175 -0.94 -14.22 -1.40
C ARG A 175 0.22 -15.16 -1.76
N ILE A 176 0.06 -15.99 -2.79
CA ILE A 176 1.11 -16.89 -3.28
C ILE A 176 2.28 -16.08 -3.87
N ILE A 177 1.97 -15.10 -4.72
CA ILE A 177 2.99 -14.24 -5.34
C ILE A 177 3.71 -13.41 -4.27
N GLN A 178 3.00 -12.76 -3.37
CA GLN A 178 3.57 -11.95 -2.29
C GLN A 178 4.53 -12.74 -1.40
N LYS A 179 4.22 -14.02 -1.12
CA LYS A 179 5.11 -14.88 -0.32
C LYS A 179 6.47 -15.07 -1.00
N ASN A 180 6.47 -15.33 -2.30
CA ASN A 180 7.69 -15.54 -3.08
C ASN A 180 8.48 -14.24 -3.25
N MET A 181 7.78 -13.15 -3.52
CA MET A 181 8.33 -11.80 -3.62
C MET A 181 8.99 -11.36 -2.30
N LEU A 182 8.32 -11.59 -1.16
CA LEU A 182 8.89 -11.28 0.16
C LEU A 182 10.19 -12.06 0.42
N ALA A 183 10.23 -13.34 0.05
CA ALA A 183 11.43 -14.15 0.19
C ALA A 183 12.59 -13.59 -0.66
N ALA A 184 12.33 -13.20 -1.91
CA ALA A 184 13.30 -12.56 -2.79
C ALA A 184 13.77 -11.20 -2.25
N GLN A 185 12.87 -10.38 -1.71
CA GLN A 185 13.23 -9.09 -1.10
C GLN A 185 14.12 -9.24 0.15
N ILE A 186 13.86 -10.28 0.98
CA ILE A 186 14.72 -10.55 2.15
C ILE A 186 16.12 -10.98 1.69
N GLU A 187 16.21 -11.83 0.68
CA GLU A 187 17.49 -12.24 0.08
C GLU A 187 18.25 -11.04 -0.50
N ASN A 188 17.56 -10.19 -1.25
CA ASN A 188 18.10 -8.94 -1.79
C ASN A 188 18.65 -8.03 -0.67
N ARG A 189 17.86 -7.77 0.38
CA ARG A 189 18.33 -6.94 1.50
C ARG A 189 19.59 -7.50 2.17
N ARG A 190 19.71 -8.82 2.29
CA ARG A 190 20.89 -9.47 2.84
C ARG A 190 22.12 -9.30 1.93
N ALA A 191 21.96 -9.51 0.62
CA ALA A 191 23.02 -9.37 -0.36
C ALA A 191 23.52 -7.92 -0.46
N VAL A 192 22.61 -6.95 -0.59
CA VAL A 192 22.92 -5.51 -0.57
C VAL A 192 23.59 -5.12 0.75
N GLY A 193 23.13 -5.68 1.88
CA GLY A 193 23.73 -5.42 3.19
C GLY A 193 25.17 -5.90 3.28
N ARG A 194 25.52 -7.08 2.72
CA ARG A 194 26.91 -7.58 2.66
C ARG A 194 27.79 -6.66 1.80
N ALA A 195 27.34 -6.32 0.60
CA ALA A 195 28.06 -5.40 -0.28
C ALA A 195 28.31 -4.03 0.36
N SER A 196 27.25 -3.46 0.94
CA SER A 196 27.34 -2.15 1.63
C SER A 196 28.20 -2.18 2.89
N GLY A 197 28.22 -3.31 3.61
CA GLY A 197 29.04 -3.48 4.82
C GLY A 197 30.53 -3.61 4.49
N HIS A 198 30.89 -4.15 3.34
CA HIS A 198 32.27 -4.34 2.93
C HIS A 198 33.00 -3.01 2.67
N VAL A 199 32.31 -1.98 2.22
CA VAL A 199 32.91 -0.67 1.92
C VAL A 199 33.48 0.02 3.16
N PRO A 200 32.73 0.21 4.26
CA PRO A 200 33.27 0.79 5.50
C PRO A 200 34.38 -0.05 6.10
N GLU A 201 34.29 -1.38 6.03
CA GLU A 201 35.35 -2.29 6.52
C GLU A 201 36.63 -2.11 5.73
N THR A 202 36.55 -2.03 4.40
CA THR A 202 37.70 -1.78 3.52
C THR A 202 38.34 -0.41 3.81
N LEU A 203 37.52 0.64 3.96
CA LEU A 203 38.03 1.98 4.29
C LEU A 203 38.69 2.04 5.67
N HIS A 204 38.12 1.37 6.64
CA HIS A 204 38.71 1.32 7.99
C HIS A 204 40.07 0.62 7.99
N ASN A 205 40.23 -0.43 7.19
CA ASN A 205 41.42 -1.25 7.11
C ASN A 205 42.38 -0.87 5.96
N ILE A 206 42.13 0.24 5.25
CA ILE A 206 42.84 0.62 4.02
C ILE A 206 44.37 0.63 4.18
N ARG A 207 44.87 1.11 5.32
CA ARG A 207 46.30 1.14 5.64
C ARG A 207 46.89 -0.28 5.70
N THR A 208 46.20 -1.21 6.33
CA THR A 208 46.61 -2.62 6.45
C THR A 208 46.60 -3.29 5.08
N ILE A 209 45.59 -3.03 4.27
CA ILE A 209 45.42 -3.57 2.90
C ILE A 209 46.65 -3.15 2.05
N HIS A 210 46.97 -1.85 2.05
CA HIS A 210 48.13 -1.33 1.32
C HIS A 210 49.47 -1.88 1.87
N THR A 211 49.61 -2.00 3.18
CA THR A 211 50.85 -2.55 3.77
C THR A 211 51.06 -4.02 3.37
N LEU A 212 49.99 -4.77 3.18
CA LEU A 212 50.04 -6.18 2.81
C LEU A 212 49.93 -6.41 1.27
N GLY A 213 49.78 -5.37 0.45
CA GLY A 213 49.62 -5.46 -1.00
C GLY A 213 48.40 -6.29 -1.41
N LYS A 214 47.27 -6.17 -0.68
CA LYS A 214 46.04 -6.98 -0.87
C LYS A 214 44.90 -6.22 -1.53
N GLU A 215 45.19 -5.17 -2.27
CA GLU A 215 44.20 -4.34 -2.97
C GLU A 215 43.37 -5.16 -3.95
N ASN A 216 44.00 -5.99 -4.79
CA ASN A 216 43.31 -6.83 -5.75
C ASN A 216 42.40 -7.84 -5.05
N TYR A 217 42.84 -8.47 -3.96
CA TYR A 217 41.99 -9.39 -3.19
C TYR A 217 40.72 -8.70 -2.66
N MET A 218 40.86 -7.47 -2.16
CA MET A 218 39.69 -6.71 -1.65
C MET A 218 38.75 -6.29 -2.76
N ALA A 219 39.29 -5.93 -3.93
CA ALA A 219 38.50 -5.60 -5.10
C ALA A 219 37.72 -6.82 -5.62
N GLU A 220 38.39 -7.98 -5.77
CA GLU A 220 37.74 -9.24 -6.19
C GLU A 220 36.64 -9.66 -5.20
N ARG A 221 36.90 -9.50 -3.90
CA ARG A 221 35.93 -9.83 -2.86
C ARG A 221 34.73 -8.92 -2.89
N TYR A 222 34.93 -7.63 -3.17
CA TYR A 222 33.83 -6.69 -3.35
C TYR A 222 33.00 -7.00 -4.60
N ASP A 223 33.65 -7.35 -5.69
CA ASP A 223 33.00 -7.73 -6.95
C ASP A 223 32.11 -8.96 -6.78
N GLU A 224 32.58 -9.98 -5.99
CA GLU A 224 31.77 -11.14 -5.61
C GLU A 224 30.48 -10.73 -4.88
N TYR A 225 30.55 -9.82 -3.90
CA TYR A 225 29.38 -9.31 -3.19
C TYR A 225 28.44 -8.50 -4.08
N ILE A 226 28.99 -7.73 -5.02
CA ILE A 226 28.19 -6.98 -6.01
C ILE A 226 27.47 -7.94 -6.95
N CYS A 227 28.13 -9.00 -7.43
CA CYS A 227 27.49 -10.03 -8.27
C CYS A 227 26.36 -10.75 -7.53
N GLU A 228 26.56 -11.13 -6.26
CA GLU A 228 25.48 -11.70 -5.44
C GLU A 228 24.30 -10.73 -5.28
N SER A 229 24.61 -9.44 -5.03
CA SER A 229 23.59 -8.40 -4.90
C SER A 229 22.81 -8.22 -6.20
N TYR A 230 23.52 -8.18 -7.34
CA TYR A 230 22.88 -8.06 -8.65
C TYR A 230 21.93 -9.23 -8.94
N ALA A 231 22.35 -10.47 -8.72
CA ALA A 231 21.52 -11.65 -8.91
C ALA A 231 20.25 -11.63 -8.01
N ALA A 232 20.38 -11.14 -6.78
CA ALA A 232 19.26 -11.01 -5.85
C ALA A 232 18.27 -9.90 -6.28
N VAL A 233 18.79 -8.77 -6.80
CA VAL A 233 17.98 -7.68 -7.37
C VAL A 233 17.23 -8.16 -8.62
N GLU A 234 17.93 -8.87 -9.52
CA GLU A 234 17.32 -9.42 -10.75
C GLU A 234 16.13 -10.33 -10.41
N LYS A 235 16.30 -11.22 -9.43
CA LYS A 235 15.22 -12.10 -8.95
C LYS A 235 14.04 -11.30 -8.38
N THR A 236 14.29 -10.24 -7.64
CA THR A 236 13.22 -9.36 -7.11
C THR A 236 12.48 -8.66 -8.24
N ASN A 237 13.25 -8.07 -9.19
CA ASN A 237 12.70 -7.38 -10.34
C ASN A 237 11.87 -8.31 -11.24
N PHE A 238 12.25 -9.58 -11.35
CA PHE A 238 11.46 -10.58 -12.08
C PHE A 238 10.06 -10.76 -11.46
N TYR A 239 9.97 -10.89 -10.14
CA TYR A 239 8.67 -11.00 -9.47
C TYR A 239 7.85 -9.72 -9.63
N ASP A 240 8.45 -8.56 -9.52
CA ASP A 240 7.77 -7.27 -9.73
C ASP A 240 7.29 -7.12 -11.18
N ALA A 241 8.10 -7.51 -12.15
CA ALA A 241 7.75 -7.47 -13.57
C ALA A 241 6.62 -8.42 -13.94
N VAL A 242 6.52 -9.58 -13.28
CA VAL A 242 5.44 -10.56 -13.52
C VAL A 242 4.15 -10.16 -12.81
N TYR A 243 4.25 -9.52 -11.64
CA TYR A 243 3.08 -9.19 -10.82
C TYR A 243 2.13 -8.22 -11.53
N SER A 244 2.65 -7.15 -12.11
CA SER A 244 1.83 -6.11 -12.76
C SER A 244 1.04 -6.61 -13.98
N PRO A 245 1.63 -7.31 -14.97
CA PRO A 245 0.88 -7.87 -16.11
C PRO A 245 -0.18 -8.90 -15.69
N VAL A 246 0.10 -9.69 -14.66
CA VAL A 246 -0.86 -10.69 -14.18
C VAL A 246 -2.10 -10.02 -13.59
N ILE A 247 -1.93 -8.97 -12.79
CA ILE A 247 -3.06 -8.20 -12.25
C ILE A 247 -3.86 -7.55 -13.39
N LEU A 248 -3.18 -6.96 -14.37
CA LEU A 248 -3.85 -6.36 -15.53
C LEU A 248 -4.64 -7.41 -16.35
N THR A 249 -4.07 -8.60 -16.54
CA THR A 249 -4.74 -9.70 -17.24
C THR A 249 -5.96 -10.20 -16.47
N LEU A 250 -5.85 -10.36 -15.15
CA LEU A 250 -6.98 -10.75 -14.31
C LEU A 250 -8.09 -9.70 -14.36
N ASN A 251 -7.74 -8.42 -14.33
CA ASN A 251 -8.72 -7.35 -14.49
C ASN A 251 -9.40 -7.41 -15.86
N ALA A 252 -8.63 -7.60 -16.94
CA ALA A 252 -9.20 -7.76 -18.29
C ALA A 252 -10.15 -8.97 -18.39
N ILE A 253 -9.85 -10.07 -17.70
CA ILE A 253 -10.72 -11.26 -17.63
C ILE A 253 -12.03 -10.90 -16.93
N VAL A 254 -12.00 -10.19 -15.80
CA VAL A 254 -13.20 -9.75 -15.09
C VAL A 254 -14.07 -8.88 -15.98
N VAL A 255 -13.47 -7.92 -16.67
CA VAL A 255 -14.16 -7.04 -17.64
C VAL A 255 -14.77 -7.85 -18.77
N ALA A 256 -14.02 -8.79 -19.36
CA ALA A 256 -14.49 -9.65 -20.43
C ALA A 256 -15.68 -10.53 -19.99
N VAL A 257 -15.62 -11.12 -18.81
CA VAL A 257 -16.71 -11.91 -18.22
C VAL A 257 -17.96 -11.05 -18.05
N VAL A 258 -17.82 -9.86 -17.49
CA VAL A 258 -18.94 -8.91 -17.32
C VAL A 258 -19.54 -8.53 -18.69
N MET A 259 -18.69 -8.26 -19.70
CA MET A 259 -19.18 -7.95 -21.06
C MET A 259 -19.87 -9.12 -21.74
N LEU A 260 -19.34 -10.36 -21.62
CA LEU A 260 -19.95 -11.56 -22.18
C LEU A 260 -21.34 -11.81 -21.57
N PHE A 261 -21.49 -11.68 -20.27
CA PHE A 261 -22.80 -11.79 -19.61
C PHE A 261 -23.77 -10.69 -20.06
N SER A 262 -23.27 -9.46 -20.26
CA SER A 262 -24.07 -8.35 -20.78
C SER A 262 -24.52 -8.58 -22.23
N ALA A 263 -23.70 -9.24 -23.06
CA ALA A 263 -23.96 -9.47 -24.48
C ALA A 263 -24.78 -10.75 -24.75
N SER A 264 -24.98 -11.62 -23.76
CA SER A 264 -25.59 -12.96 -23.99
C SER A 264 -27.05 -12.95 -24.43
N GLY A 265 -27.73 -11.79 -24.44
CA GLY A 265 -29.09 -11.60 -24.95
C GLY A 265 -30.19 -12.43 -24.27
N ASN A 266 -29.85 -13.26 -23.33
CA ASN A 266 -30.76 -14.16 -22.64
C ASN A 266 -31.53 -13.35 -21.55
N GLN A 267 -32.84 -13.13 -21.75
CA GLN A 267 -33.64 -12.27 -20.87
C GLN A 267 -33.59 -12.71 -19.40
N THR A 268 -33.46 -13.99 -19.11
CA THR A 268 -33.30 -14.53 -17.75
C THR A 268 -31.94 -14.17 -17.15
N VAL A 269 -30.87 -14.21 -17.91
CA VAL A 269 -29.50 -13.81 -17.49
C VAL A 269 -29.44 -12.30 -17.32
N LEU A 270 -29.98 -11.55 -18.26
CA LEU A 270 -30.09 -10.07 -18.18
C LEU A 270 -30.94 -9.62 -16.97
N ALA A 271 -32.02 -10.31 -16.65
CA ALA A 271 -32.84 -10.00 -15.48
C ALA A 271 -32.14 -10.37 -14.17
N PHE A 272 -31.39 -11.48 -14.13
CA PHE A 272 -30.63 -11.89 -12.96
C PHE A 272 -29.40 -10.99 -12.72
N PHE A 273 -28.72 -10.61 -13.80
CA PHE A 273 -27.57 -9.71 -13.73
C PHE A 273 -27.98 -8.23 -13.80
N GLY A 274 -29.23 -7.89 -14.16
CA GLY A 274 -29.80 -6.52 -14.18
C GLY A 274 -28.89 -5.48 -14.82
N MET A 275 -28.14 -5.88 -15.86
CA MET A 275 -27.07 -5.07 -16.40
C MET A 275 -27.60 -4.07 -17.42
N SER A 276 -27.56 -2.81 -17.05
CA SER A 276 -27.45 -1.72 -18.01
C SER A 276 -25.98 -1.48 -18.40
N ALA A 277 -25.75 -0.84 -19.55
CA ALA A 277 -24.41 -0.45 -19.99
C ALA A 277 -23.68 0.39 -18.90
N GLY A 278 -24.41 1.26 -18.22
CA GLY A 278 -23.89 2.08 -17.14
C GLY A 278 -23.51 1.29 -15.90
N THR A 279 -24.32 0.30 -15.49
CA THR A 279 -23.97 -0.56 -14.35
C THR A 279 -22.74 -1.41 -14.63
N ALA A 280 -22.54 -1.90 -15.86
CA ALA A 280 -21.34 -2.62 -16.26
C ALA A 280 -20.09 -1.73 -16.11
N VAL A 281 -20.14 -0.49 -16.61
CA VAL A 281 -19.02 0.47 -16.47
C VAL A 281 -18.77 0.87 -15.02
N ALA A 282 -19.81 1.04 -14.20
CA ALA A 282 -19.63 1.32 -12.78
C ALA A 282 -18.90 0.19 -12.06
N VAL A 283 -19.28 -1.07 -12.32
CA VAL A 283 -18.63 -2.24 -11.73
C VAL A 283 -17.18 -2.36 -12.18
N ILE A 284 -16.89 -2.11 -13.46
CA ILE A 284 -15.54 -2.08 -14.01
C ILE A 284 -14.72 -0.99 -13.31
N ASN A 285 -15.22 0.24 -13.20
CA ASN A 285 -14.50 1.32 -12.52
C ASN A 285 -14.29 1.02 -11.03
N LEU A 286 -15.29 0.50 -10.35
CA LEU A 286 -15.16 0.11 -8.93
C LEU A 286 -14.16 -1.03 -8.73
N SER A 287 -14.07 -2.00 -9.64
CA SER A 287 -13.07 -3.07 -9.58
C SER A 287 -11.66 -2.59 -9.94
N LEU A 288 -11.52 -1.69 -10.92
CA LEU A 288 -10.25 -1.09 -11.33
C LEU A 288 -9.56 -0.29 -10.22
N ILE A 289 -10.31 0.46 -9.43
CA ILE A 289 -9.78 1.26 -8.31
C ILE A 289 -9.05 0.36 -7.29
N HIS A 290 -9.51 -0.89 -7.11
CA HIS A 290 -8.90 -1.81 -6.15
C HIS A 290 -7.70 -2.60 -6.67
N ILE A 291 -7.66 -2.83 -7.99
CA ILE A 291 -6.62 -3.64 -8.61
C ILE A 291 -5.42 -2.78 -9.01
N SER A 292 -5.65 -1.49 -9.28
CA SER A 292 -4.62 -0.55 -9.72
C SER A 292 -3.85 0.15 -8.59
N GLU A 293 -4.33 0.11 -7.33
CA GLU A 293 -3.54 0.55 -6.17
C GLU A 293 -2.70 -0.63 -5.67
N PRO A 294 -1.44 -0.79 -6.14
CA PRO A 294 -0.54 -1.72 -5.51
C PRO A 294 -0.31 -1.21 -4.08
N THR A 295 -0.56 -2.05 -3.10
CA THR A 295 -0.09 -1.83 -1.74
C THR A 295 1.41 -1.57 -1.79
N ARG A 296 1.80 -0.28 -1.78
CA ARG A 296 3.18 0.20 -1.70
C ARG A 296 3.81 -0.17 -0.37
#